data_697a3fc04755654a9bce23004f402343
#
_entry.id   697a3fc04755654a9bce23004f402343
#
_cell.length_a   1.000
_cell.length_b   1.000
_cell.length_c   1.000
_cell.angle_alpha   90.00
_cell.angle_beta   90.00
_cell.angle_gamma   90.00
#
_symmetry.space_group_name_H-M   'P 1'
#
loop_
_entity.id
_entity.type
_entity.pdbx_description
1 polymer ?
#
loop_
_entity_poly.entity_id
_entity_poly.type
_entity_poly.pdbx_seq_one_letter_code
_entity_poly.pdbx_strand_id
1 'polypeptide(L)'
;MQLAIYNQLKARISTLQSLKYVALWNNQYEREDVNVAFGYPNCFIEFPAADYIENLQGQQQGTMTIALHLGFESYKTEDTDILQLKQDLNQLIHGWSTPYNSKFLRRSEVQSNDHTNIQEFIITYTMQGFDYSSSSLPTTVADVNTLITNNSPQLDNAIIRTGFIPDAIVLASELNNQLTTESGYKLIIQQ
;
A
#
# COMPACT_ATOMS: atom_id res chain seq x y z
N MET A 1 3.04 7.49 -1.86
CA MET A 1 2.34 6.19 -1.75
C MET A 1 3.26 5.03 -1.39
N GLN A 2 4.32 4.71 -2.13
CA GLN A 2 5.20 3.53 -1.92
C GLN A 2 5.74 3.39 -0.49
N LEU A 3 6.25 4.47 0.11
CA LEU A 3 6.77 4.43 1.48
C LEU A 3 5.74 3.97 2.52
N ALA A 4 4.50 4.45 2.40
CA ALA A 4 3.43 4.05 3.33
C ALA A 4 3.10 2.56 3.17
N ILE A 5 3.01 2.07 1.93
CA ILE A 5 2.75 0.65 1.64
C ILE A 5 3.91 -0.22 2.13
N TYR A 6 5.16 0.19 1.88
CA TYR A 6 6.34 -0.53 2.38
C TYR A 6 6.31 -0.68 3.89
N ASN A 7 6.08 0.41 4.63
CA ASN A 7 6.05 0.39 6.09
C ASN A 7 4.95 -0.53 6.63
N GLN A 8 3.76 -0.49 6.03
CA GLN A 8 2.65 -1.34 6.42
C GLN A 8 2.90 -2.82 6.09
N LEU A 9 3.42 -3.13 4.90
CA LEU A 9 3.80 -4.48 4.51
C LEU A 9 4.89 -5.04 5.43
N LYS A 10 5.95 -4.25 5.65
CA LYS A 10 7.05 -4.65 6.53
C LYS A 10 6.55 -4.97 7.93
N ALA A 11 5.75 -4.09 8.53
CA ALA A 11 5.17 -4.31 9.84
C ALA A 11 4.32 -5.59 9.89
N ARG A 12 3.47 -5.80 8.86
CA ARG A 12 2.60 -6.96 8.78
C ARG A 12 3.38 -8.26 8.57
N ILE A 13 4.32 -8.29 7.63
CA ILE A 13 5.16 -9.48 7.35
C ILE A 13 6.02 -9.84 8.57
N SER A 14 6.53 -8.84 9.29
CA SER A 14 7.33 -9.05 10.51
C SER A 14 6.55 -9.67 11.68
N THR A 15 5.23 -9.84 11.58
CA THR A 15 4.46 -10.61 12.56
C THR A 15 4.68 -12.13 12.44
N LEU A 16 5.19 -12.60 11.30
CA LEU A 16 5.54 -14.02 11.11
C LEU A 16 6.84 -14.32 11.87
N GLN A 17 6.72 -15.00 12.98
CA GLN A 17 7.86 -15.32 13.87
C GLN A 17 8.91 -16.23 13.20
N SER A 18 8.51 -16.99 12.18
CA SER A 18 9.41 -17.82 11.37
C SER A 18 10.39 -17.01 10.54
N LEU A 19 10.06 -15.76 10.18
CA LEU A 19 10.96 -14.86 9.46
C LEU A 19 11.97 -14.22 10.41
N LYS A 20 13.24 -14.21 10.02
CA LYS A 20 14.34 -13.59 10.78
C LYS A 20 14.64 -12.17 10.35
N TYR A 21 14.33 -11.84 9.09
CA TYR A 21 14.66 -10.51 8.56
C TYR A 21 13.65 -10.08 7.48
N VAL A 22 13.24 -8.81 7.52
CA VAL A 22 12.34 -8.20 6.52
C VAL A 22 12.88 -6.81 6.16
N ALA A 23 13.15 -6.57 4.87
CA ALA A 23 13.68 -5.29 4.38
C ALA A 23 13.25 -5.00 2.94
N LEU A 24 13.67 -3.85 2.42
CA LEU A 24 13.54 -3.52 1.00
C LEU A 24 14.54 -4.34 0.18
N TRP A 25 14.10 -4.81 -0.99
CA TRP A 25 14.97 -5.49 -1.95
C TRP A 25 15.99 -4.53 -2.57
N ASN A 26 17.23 -4.94 -2.61
CA ASN A 26 18.33 -4.23 -3.25
C ASN A 26 19.40 -5.23 -3.73
N ASN A 27 18.98 -6.26 -4.43
CA ASN A 27 19.81 -7.33 -4.95
C ASN A 27 20.71 -8.00 -3.88
N GLN A 28 20.17 -8.18 -2.66
CA GLN A 28 20.96 -8.68 -1.53
C GLN A 28 21.53 -10.08 -1.76
N TYR A 29 20.85 -10.91 -2.56
CA TYR A 29 21.31 -12.25 -2.86
C TYR A 29 22.39 -12.30 -3.94
N GLU A 30 22.53 -11.24 -4.75
CA GLU A 30 23.48 -11.14 -5.84
C GLU A 30 24.80 -10.46 -5.42
N ARG A 31 24.80 -9.81 -4.25
CA ARG A 31 25.94 -9.02 -3.79
C ARG A 31 26.83 -9.82 -2.86
N GLU A 32 27.99 -10.27 -3.36
CA GLU A 32 29.01 -10.94 -2.57
C GLU A 32 29.74 -10.01 -1.58
N ASP A 33 29.69 -8.69 -1.84
CA ASP A 33 30.42 -7.66 -1.10
C ASP A 33 29.64 -7.07 0.09
N VAL A 34 28.36 -7.41 0.21
CA VAL A 34 27.54 -6.90 1.30
C VAL A 34 27.66 -7.79 2.53
N ASN A 35 28.56 -7.42 3.42
CA ASN A 35 28.74 -8.02 4.75
C ASN A 35 27.51 -7.79 5.70
N VAL A 36 26.32 -7.72 5.14
CA VAL A 36 25.10 -7.64 5.94
C VAL A 36 24.62 -9.05 6.19
N ALA A 37 24.98 -9.59 7.35
CA ALA A 37 24.45 -10.86 7.82
C ALA A 37 22.94 -10.70 8.10
N PHE A 38 22.11 -11.07 7.14
CA PHE A 38 20.69 -11.25 7.38
C PHE A 38 20.39 -12.71 7.68
N GLY A 39 19.53 -12.93 8.70
CA GLY A 39 19.13 -14.30 9.06
C GLY A 39 18.17 -14.91 8.04
N TYR A 40 18.19 -16.24 7.94
CA TYR A 40 17.22 -17.02 7.16
C TYR A 40 16.20 -17.71 8.08
N PRO A 41 14.95 -17.90 7.67
CA PRO A 41 14.33 -17.36 6.45
C PRO A 41 14.19 -15.83 6.48
N ASN A 42 14.26 -15.20 5.32
CA ASN A 42 14.06 -13.75 5.20
C ASN A 42 13.07 -13.39 4.09
N CYS A 43 12.59 -12.16 4.09
CA CYS A 43 11.70 -11.63 3.09
C CYS A 43 12.12 -10.22 2.69
N PHE A 44 12.42 -10.01 1.41
CA PHE A 44 12.65 -8.68 0.87
C PHE A 44 11.47 -8.24 0.03
N ILE A 45 11.12 -6.96 0.16
CA ILE A 45 9.99 -6.33 -0.51
C ILE A 45 10.52 -5.50 -1.67
N GLU A 46 10.09 -5.79 -2.88
CA GLU A 46 10.43 -5.06 -4.08
C GLU A 46 9.20 -4.40 -4.69
N PHE A 47 9.38 -3.25 -5.33
CA PHE A 47 8.38 -2.55 -6.14
C PHE A 47 8.86 -2.49 -7.59
N PRO A 48 8.75 -3.59 -8.36
CA PRO A 48 9.32 -3.69 -9.70
C PRO A 48 8.63 -2.79 -10.72
N ALA A 49 7.34 -2.49 -10.53
CA ALA A 49 6.59 -1.64 -11.43
C ALA A 49 5.47 -0.89 -10.69
N ALA A 50 5.23 0.33 -11.14
CA ALA A 50 4.07 1.13 -10.74
C ALA A 50 3.63 1.98 -11.93
N ASP A 51 2.38 1.80 -12.36
CA ASP A 51 1.74 2.58 -13.42
C ASP A 51 0.80 3.59 -12.78
N TYR A 52 0.95 4.87 -13.12
CA TYR A 52 0.13 5.94 -12.56
C TYR A 52 -0.73 6.59 -13.63
N ILE A 53 -1.97 6.87 -13.27
CA ILE A 53 -2.90 7.67 -14.04
C ILE A 53 -3.18 8.93 -13.22
N GLU A 54 -3.00 10.08 -13.84
CA GLU A 54 -3.31 11.35 -13.20
C GLU A 54 -4.82 11.57 -13.21
N ASN A 55 -5.34 11.87 -12.03
CA ASN A 55 -6.70 12.31 -11.81
C ASN A 55 -6.75 13.84 -11.67
N LEU A 56 -7.85 14.37 -11.12
CA LEU A 56 -8.00 15.80 -10.93
C LEU A 56 -7.01 16.34 -9.89
N GLN A 57 -6.45 17.54 -10.14
CA GLN A 57 -5.67 18.35 -9.19
C GLN A 57 -4.41 17.66 -8.64
N GLY A 58 -3.71 16.88 -9.48
CA GLY A 58 -2.45 16.25 -9.09
C GLY A 58 -2.59 14.99 -8.24
N GLN A 59 -3.81 14.50 -8.00
CA GLN A 59 -4.02 13.17 -7.45
C GLN A 59 -3.67 12.13 -8.49
N GLN A 60 -2.94 11.10 -8.11
CA GLN A 60 -2.59 9.99 -8.99
C GLN A 60 -3.20 8.69 -8.47
N GLN A 61 -3.83 7.93 -9.35
CA GLN A 61 -4.19 6.55 -9.09
C GLN A 61 -3.10 5.64 -9.64
N GLY A 62 -2.54 4.78 -8.79
CA GLY A 62 -1.47 3.87 -9.19
C GLY A 62 -1.90 2.42 -9.13
N THR A 63 -1.51 1.65 -10.15
CA THR A 63 -1.48 0.19 -10.07
C THR A 63 -0.04 -0.24 -9.82
N MET A 64 0.19 -0.93 -8.70
CA MET A 64 1.53 -1.32 -8.27
C MET A 64 1.68 -2.83 -8.32
N THR A 65 2.81 -3.26 -8.82
CA THR A 65 3.32 -4.62 -8.67
C THR A 65 4.30 -4.65 -7.49
N ILE A 66 4.15 -5.64 -6.63
CA ILE A 66 4.99 -5.85 -5.46
C ILE A 66 5.50 -7.28 -5.52
N ALA A 67 6.80 -7.46 -5.46
CA ALA A 67 7.43 -8.77 -5.37
C ALA A 67 7.97 -8.99 -3.96
N LEU A 68 7.72 -10.17 -3.41
CA LEU A 68 8.26 -10.63 -2.14
C LEU A 68 9.26 -11.72 -2.42
N HIS A 69 10.54 -11.43 -2.15
CA HIS A 69 11.66 -12.34 -2.30
C HIS A 69 11.84 -13.10 -0.99
N LEU A 70 11.43 -14.35 -0.95
CA LEU A 70 11.63 -15.25 0.19
C LEU A 70 12.92 -16.03 0.00
N GLY A 71 13.87 -15.83 0.90
CA GLY A 71 15.12 -16.55 0.91
C GLY A 71 15.20 -17.59 2.02
N PHE A 72 15.72 -18.76 1.67
CA PHE A 72 15.96 -19.86 2.58
C PHE A 72 17.41 -20.36 2.43
N GLU A 73 17.99 -20.85 3.49
CA GLU A 73 19.32 -21.47 3.43
C GLU A 73 19.20 -22.85 2.78
N SER A 74 19.80 -23.02 1.60
CA SER A 74 19.53 -24.07 0.60
C SER A 74 19.58 -25.52 1.15
N TYR A 75 20.42 -25.79 2.15
CA TYR A 75 20.64 -27.18 2.62
C TYR A 75 20.18 -27.42 4.06
N LYS A 76 19.54 -26.45 4.69
CA LYS A 76 19.19 -26.50 6.10
C LYS A 76 17.71 -26.34 6.41
N THR A 77 16.93 -25.94 5.42
CA THR A 77 15.50 -25.70 5.61
C THR A 77 14.71 -26.90 5.09
N GLU A 78 13.86 -27.46 5.91
CA GLU A 78 12.97 -28.57 5.51
C GLU A 78 11.92 -28.06 4.50
N ASP A 79 11.59 -28.90 3.52
CA ASP A 79 10.63 -28.56 2.47
C ASP A 79 9.26 -28.15 3.05
N THR A 80 8.85 -28.81 4.12
CA THR A 80 7.59 -28.51 4.83
C THR A 80 7.60 -27.11 5.44
N ASP A 81 8.72 -26.65 5.98
CA ASP A 81 8.86 -25.31 6.57
C ASP A 81 8.81 -24.24 5.50
N ILE A 82 9.42 -24.50 4.34
CA ILE A 82 9.36 -23.61 3.17
C ILE A 82 7.92 -23.46 2.71
N LEU A 83 7.22 -24.56 2.50
CA LEU A 83 5.84 -24.54 2.03
C LEU A 83 4.89 -23.90 3.04
N GLN A 84 5.10 -24.16 4.33
CA GLN A 84 4.29 -23.56 5.41
C GLN A 84 4.48 -22.03 5.44
N LEU A 85 5.73 -21.54 5.41
CA LEU A 85 5.98 -20.11 5.43
C LEU A 85 5.39 -19.41 4.21
N LYS A 86 5.45 -20.03 3.02
CA LYS A 86 4.82 -19.49 1.80
C LYS A 86 3.30 -19.40 1.96
N GLN A 87 2.69 -20.42 2.56
CA GLN A 87 1.25 -20.43 2.84
C GLN A 87 0.87 -19.35 3.86
N ASP A 88 1.60 -19.23 4.95
CA ASP A 88 1.37 -18.24 6.01
C ASP A 88 1.48 -16.82 5.46
N LEU A 89 2.51 -16.57 4.65
CA LEU A 89 2.69 -15.29 3.99
C LEU A 89 1.53 -14.97 3.05
N ASN A 90 1.09 -15.95 2.26
CA ASN A 90 -0.05 -15.75 1.37
C ASN A 90 -1.36 -15.49 2.14
N GLN A 91 -1.61 -16.19 3.22
CA GLN A 91 -2.77 -15.95 4.09
C GLN A 91 -2.74 -14.54 4.70
N LEU A 92 -1.54 -14.07 5.03
CA LEU A 92 -1.34 -12.77 5.63
C LEU A 92 -1.57 -11.62 4.63
N ILE A 93 -1.17 -11.79 3.36
CA ILE A 93 -1.11 -10.70 2.38
C ILE A 93 -2.26 -10.75 1.36
N HIS A 94 -2.62 -11.94 0.84
CA HIS A 94 -3.67 -12.05 -0.17
C HIS A 94 -5.02 -11.58 0.37
N GLY A 95 -5.67 -10.68 -0.34
CA GLY A 95 -6.96 -10.10 0.06
C GLY A 95 -6.88 -9.02 1.14
N TRP A 96 -5.71 -8.76 1.70
CA TRP A 96 -5.53 -7.65 2.63
C TRP A 96 -5.59 -6.31 1.89
N SER A 97 -6.17 -5.32 2.52
CA SER A 97 -6.27 -3.95 2.04
C SER A 97 -6.13 -2.96 3.19
N THR A 98 -5.83 -1.72 2.87
CA THR A 98 -5.86 -0.60 3.82
C THR A 98 -6.82 0.47 3.30
N PRO A 99 -7.12 1.51 4.08
CA PRO A 99 -7.92 2.63 3.59
C PRO A 99 -7.35 3.33 2.34
N TYR A 100 -6.05 3.15 2.08
CA TYR A 100 -5.34 3.86 1.00
C TYR A 100 -5.06 2.99 -0.22
N ASN A 101 -5.37 1.71 -0.16
CA ASN A 101 -5.13 0.78 -1.27
C ASN A 101 -6.17 -0.33 -1.35
N SER A 102 -6.38 -0.84 -2.55
CA SER A 102 -7.19 -2.02 -2.81
C SER A 102 -6.56 -3.28 -2.20
N LYS A 103 -7.28 -4.39 -2.31
CA LYS A 103 -6.76 -5.70 -1.89
C LYS A 103 -5.49 -6.07 -2.66
N PHE A 104 -4.52 -6.65 -1.94
CA PHE A 104 -3.39 -7.31 -2.55
C PHE A 104 -3.84 -8.61 -3.19
N LEU A 105 -3.61 -8.74 -4.49
CA LEU A 105 -3.99 -9.92 -5.27
C LEU A 105 -2.72 -10.64 -5.72
N ARG A 106 -2.51 -11.87 -5.25
CA ARG A 106 -1.41 -12.73 -5.71
C ARG A 106 -1.55 -13.00 -7.20
N ARG A 107 -0.46 -12.85 -7.96
CA ARG A 107 -0.43 -13.03 -9.41
C ARG A 107 0.40 -14.20 -9.84
N SER A 108 1.58 -14.35 -9.28
CA SER A 108 2.51 -15.41 -9.66
C SER A 108 3.40 -15.80 -8.50
N GLU A 109 4.01 -16.95 -8.64
CA GLU A 109 5.08 -17.44 -7.79
C GLU A 109 6.08 -18.15 -8.68
N VAL A 110 7.35 -17.82 -8.50
CA VAL A 110 8.46 -18.40 -9.26
C VAL A 110 9.57 -18.74 -8.26
N GLN A 111 10.19 -19.90 -8.44
CA GLN A 111 11.44 -20.24 -7.77
C GLN A 111 12.60 -19.75 -8.65
N SER A 112 13.48 -18.92 -8.08
CA SER A 112 14.73 -18.56 -8.74
C SER A 112 15.78 -19.64 -8.49
N ASN A 113 16.51 -19.99 -9.53
CA ASN A 113 17.63 -20.94 -9.47
C ASN A 113 18.98 -20.25 -9.67
N ASP A 114 19.00 -18.92 -9.53
CA ASP A 114 20.19 -18.12 -9.86
C ASP A 114 21.25 -18.14 -8.72
N HIS A 115 20.87 -18.68 -7.56
CA HIS A 115 21.71 -18.67 -6.36
C HIS A 115 22.13 -20.08 -5.95
N THR A 116 23.44 -20.26 -5.66
CA THR A 116 24.01 -21.59 -5.33
C THR A 116 23.66 -22.05 -3.91
N ASN A 117 23.57 -21.10 -2.97
CA ASN A 117 23.43 -21.39 -1.53
C ASN A 117 22.09 -20.92 -0.93
N ILE A 118 21.24 -20.30 -1.75
CA ILE A 118 19.97 -19.74 -1.32
C ILE A 118 18.89 -20.33 -2.21
N GLN A 119 17.82 -20.83 -1.60
CA GLN A 119 16.57 -21.06 -2.32
C GLN A 119 15.73 -19.79 -2.24
N GLU A 120 15.47 -19.17 -3.39
CA GLU A 120 14.67 -17.97 -3.50
C GLU A 120 13.32 -18.30 -4.14
N PHE A 121 12.24 -17.78 -3.53
CA PHE A 121 10.90 -17.78 -4.10
C PHE A 121 10.41 -16.35 -4.24
N ILE A 122 10.02 -15.98 -5.44
CA ILE A 122 9.50 -14.64 -5.75
C ILE A 122 7.98 -14.74 -5.87
N ILE A 123 7.27 -14.13 -4.92
CA ILE A 123 5.80 -14.11 -4.92
C ILE A 123 5.34 -12.71 -5.30
N THR A 124 4.61 -12.61 -6.41
CA THR A 124 4.19 -11.32 -6.95
C THR A 124 2.72 -11.04 -6.62
N TYR A 125 2.48 -9.84 -6.14
CA TYR A 125 1.15 -9.28 -5.87
C TYR A 125 0.92 -8.02 -6.69
N THR A 126 -0.35 -7.73 -7.01
CA THR A 126 -0.77 -6.43 -7.54
C THR A 126 -1.79 -5.80 -6.62
N MET A 127 -1.77 -4.49 -6.53
CA MET A 127 -2.76 -3.69 -5.86
C MET A 127 -2.94 -2.33 -6.54
N GLN A 128 -4.03 -1.64 -6.25
CA GLN A 128 -4.25 -0.25 -6.66
C GLN A 128 -4.29 0.65 -5.43
N GLY A 129 -3.81 1.87 -5.58
CA GLY A 129 -3.84 2.87 -4.52
C GLY A 129 -3.79 4.28 -5.07
N PHE A 130 -3.95 5.25 -4.17
CA PHE A 130 -3.91 6.66 -4.52
C PHE A 130 -2.66 7.32 -3.95
N ASP A 131 -2.04 8.16 -4.74
CA ASP A 131 -0.95 9.04 -4.31
C ASP A 131 -1.43 10.49 -4.30
N TYR A 132 -1.43 11.07 -3.11
CA TYR A 132 -1.83 12.44 -2.87
C TYR A 132 -0.63 13.37 -2.65
N SER A 133 0.60 12.88 -2.82
CA SER A 133 1.81 13.65 -2.49
C SER A 133 1.96 14.93 -3.31
N SER A 134 1.42 14.95 -4.53
CA SER A 134 1.41 16.11 -5.43
C SER A 134 0.02 16.77 -5.53
N SER A 135 -0.97 16.29 -4.75
CA SER A 135 -2.32 16.79 -4.83
C SER A 135 -2.45 18.16 -4.14
N SER A 136 -3.14 19.07 -4.80
CA SER A 136 -3.60 20.32 -4.20
C SER A 136 -4.93 20.16 -3.45
N LEU A 137 -5.51 18.96 -3.49
CA LEU A 137 -6.73 18.65 -2.74
C LEU A 137 -6.44 18.60 -1.22
N PRO A 138 -7.37 19.06 -0.39
CA PRO A 138 -7.23 18.93 1.05
C PRO A 138 -7.23 17.47 1.46
N THR A 139 -6.22 17.08 2.24
CA THR A 139 -6.05 15.71 2.73
C THR A 139 -6.54 15.51 4.17
N THR A 140 -6.85 16.61 4.85
CA THR A 140 -7.31 16.60 6.25
C THR A 140 -8.60 17.40 6.42
N VAL A 141 -9.32 17.14 7.50
CA VAL A 141 -10.52 17.93 7.86
C VAL A 141 -10.17 19.41 8.06
N ALA A 142 -8.97 19.70 8.58
CA ALA A 142 -8.50 21.07 8.76
C ALA A 142 -8.32 21.79 7.40
N ASP A 143 -7.80 21.08 6.39
CA ASP A 143 -7.61 21.62 5.03
C ASP A 143 -8.97 21.90 4.37
N VAL A 144 -9.94 20.99 4.54
CA VAL A 144 -11.31 21.17 4.06
C VAL A 144 -11.96 22.39 4.71
N ASN A 145 -11.82 22.54 6.03
CA ASN A 145 -12.35 23.70 6.75
C ASN A 145 -11.73 25.01 6.27
N THR A 146 -10.44 25.04 6.00
CA THR A 146 -9.73 26.20 5.45
C THR A 146 -10.26 26.59 4.06
N LEU A 147 -10.50 25.59 3.18
CA LEU A 147 -11.09 25.85 1.86
C LEU A 147 -12.51 26.39 1.95
N ILE A 148 -13.34 25.84 2.82
CA ILE A 148 -14.72 26.29 3.02
C ILE A 148 -14.72 27.73 3.51
N THR A 149 -13.93 28.05 4.53
CA THR A 149 -13.85 29.39 5.10
C THR A 149 -13.38 30.43 4.09
N ASN A 150 -12.39 30.09 3.26
CA ASN A 150 -11.82 31.03 2.28
C ASN A 150 -12.72 31.24 1.06
N ASN A 151 -13.50 30.24 0.66
CA ASN A 151 -14.30 30.31 -0.57
C ASN A 151 -15.80 30.56 -0.34
N SER A 152 -16.29 30.46 0.88
CA SER A 152 -17.72 30.63 1.21
C SER A 152 -17.91 31.23 2.59
N PRO A 153 -17.80 32.56 2.71
CA PRO A 153 -17.95 33.24 4.01
C PRO A 153 -19.35 33.07 4.66
N GLN A 154 -20.32 32.51 3.94
CA GLN A 154 -21.66 32.22 4.46
C GLN A 154 -21.81 30.86 5.16
N LEU A 155 -20.72 30.05 5.24
CA LEU A 155 -20.72 28.73 5.87
C LEU A 155 -20.13 28.73 7.29
N ASP A 156 -20.05 29.89 7.95
CA ASP A 156 -19.40 30.07 9.27
C ASP A 156 -19.96 29.16 10.40
N ASN A 157 -21.08 28.50 10.20
CA ASN A 157 -21.70 27.62 11.19
C ASN A 157 -21.96 26.19 10.70
N ALA A 158 -21.36 25.78 9.57
CA ALA A 158 -21.55 24.44 9.06
C ALA A 158 -20.71 23.41 9.84
N ILE A 159 -21.37 22.48 10.50
CA ILE A 159 -20.71 21.33 11.14
C ILE A 159 -20.60 20.22 10.10
N ILE A 160 -19.39 20.03 9.56
CA ILE A 160 -19.12 18.88 8.71
C ILE A 160 -18.90 17.66 9.62
N ARG A 161 -19.87 16.78 9.70
CA ARG A 161 -19.68 15.46 10.31
C ARG A 161 -19.17 14.52 9.25
N THR A 162 -17.85 14.34 9.20
CA THR A 162 -17.24 13.35 8.33
C THR A 162 -17.26 11.99 9.01
N GLY A 163 -18.20 11.11 8.61
CA GLY A 163 -17.89 9.70 8.62
C GLY A 163 -16.80 9.49 7.57
N PHE A 164 -15.92 8.53 7.81
CA PHE A 164 -14.82 8.10 6.92
C PHE A 164 -14.98 8.57 5.46
N ILE A 165 -14.04 9.39 4.96
CA ILE A 165 -14.01 9.88 3.57
C ILE A 165 -13.02 9.00 2.82
N PRO A 166 -13.47 7.97 2.08
CA PRO A 166 -12.58 7.12 1.29
C PRO A 166 -12.14 7.77 -0.03
N ASP A 167 -12.90 8.74 -0.55
CA ASP A 167 -12.71 9.28 -1.90
C ASP A 167 -12.70 10.81 -1.90
N ALA A 168 -11.99 11.39 -2.88
CA ALA A 168 -11.88 12.83 -3.03
C ALA A 168 -13.27 13.50 -3.05
N ILE A 169 -13.45 14.47 -2.15
CA ILE A 169 -14.67 15.28 -2.14
C ILE A 169 -14.53 16.30 -3.27
N VAL A 170 -15.27 16.10 -4.34
CA VAL A 170 -15.49 17.18 -5.32
C VAL A 170 -16.63 18.03 -4.78
N LEU A 171 -16.30 19.20 -4.25
CA LEU A 171 -17.28 20.16 -3.83
C LEU A 171 -17.83 20.89 -5.06
N ALA A 172 -18.93 20.40 -5.62
CA ALA A 172 -19.72 21.15 -6.58
C ALA A 172 -20.78 21.94 -5.83
N SER A 173 -20.71 23.28 -5.88
CA SER A 173 -21.77 24.12 -5.34
C SER A 173 -22.90 24.21 -6.37
N GLU A 174 -23.94 23.43 -6.19
CA GLU A 174 -25.22 23.72 -6.84
C GLU A 174 -26.11 24.58 -5.93
N LEU A 175 -26.91 25.41 -6.56
CA LEU A 175 -27.73 26.48 -5.99
C LEU A 175 -28.76 26.08 -4.90
N ASN A 176 -28.73 24.85 -4.37
CA ASN A 176 -29.72 24.32 -3.44
C ASN A 176 -29.14 23.72 -2.15
N ASN A 177 -27.99 24.15 -1.66
CA ASN A 177 -27.40 23.68 -0.39
C ASN A 177 -27.19 22.15 -0.27
N GLN A 178 -27.12 21.41 -1.37
CA GLN A 178 -26.80 20.00 -1.39
C GLN A 178 -25.42 19.80 -2.01
N LEU A 179 -24.48 19.32 -1.21
CA LEU A 179 -23.17 18.86 -1.67
C LEU A 179 -23.27 17.34 -1.86
N THR A 180 -22.92 16.85 -3.05
CA THR A 180 -22.83 15.42 -3.34
C THR A 180 -21.39 15.03 -3.61
N THR A 181 -20.97 13.86 -3.16
CA THR A 181 -19.71 13.25 -3.56
C THR A 181 -19.88 12.56 -4.92
N GLU A 182 -18.81 12.32 -5.67
CA GLU A 182 -18.88 11.57 -6.94
C GLU A 182 -19.47 10.15 -6.77
N SER A 183 -19.40 9.59 -5.58
CA SER A 183 -20.02 8.29 -5.25
C SER A 183 -21.51 8.39 -4.91
N GLY A 184 -22.15 9.57 -5.04
CA GLY A 184 -23.59 9.75 -4.85
C GLY A 184 -24.06 9.85 -3.39
N TYR A 185 -23.15 9.93 -2.42
CA TYR A 185 -23.51 10.17 -1.03
C TYR A 185 -23.89 11.63 -0.80
N LYS A 186 -25.03 11.86 -0.15
CA LYS A 186 -25.47 13.21 0.24
C LYS A 186 -24.70 13.67 1.46
N LEU A 187 -24.06 14.82 1.37
CA LEU A 187 -23.57 15.55 2.54
C LEU A 187 -24.74 16.33 3.13
N ILE A 188 -25.15 15.98 4.35
CA ILE A 188 -26.17 16.75 5.08
C ILE A 188 -25.42 17.80 5.90
N ILE A 189 -25.57 19.06 5.51
CA ILE A 189 -25.13 20.21 6.30
C ILE A 189 -26.30 20.57 7.23
N GLN A 190 -26.11 20.35 8.54
CA GLN A 190 -27.05 20.88 9.54
C GLN A 190 -26.60 22.29 9.92
N GLN A 191 -27.47 23.26 9.73
CA GLN A 191 -27.30 24.63 10.22
C GLN A 191 -27.58 24.71 11.71
#